data_62fa8d6e4e5ce1219f3e6027f9834a32
#
_entry.id   62fa8d6e4e5ce1219f3e6027f9834a32
#
_cell.length_a   1.000
_cell.length_b   1.000
_cell.length_c   1.000
_cell.angle_alpha   90.00
_cell.angle_beta   90.00
_cell.angle_gamma   90.00
#
_symmetry.space_group_name_H-M   'P 1'
#
loop_
_entity.id
_entity.type
_entity.pdbx_description
1 polymer ?
#
loop_
_entity_poly.entity_id
_entity_poly.type
_entity_poly.pdbx_seq_one_letter_code
_entity_poly.pdbx_strand_id
1 'polypeptide(L)'
;MQIFMSQLPFDDEDYYFQISEELEFILIIYDIVENKKRVKFAKLLSGYGIRVQKSAFEAMLTKQRYNKLIEEIPHYIDKCEDSVRIYKVSGREKV
;
A
#
# COMPACT_ATOMS: atom_id res chain seq x y z
N MET A 1 5.57 12.02 15.96
CA MET A 1 5.95 11.61 16.01
C MET A 1 6.33 11.56 16.32
N GLN A 2 6.48 11.49 16.97
CA GLN A 2 6.98 11.06 17.21
C GLN A 2 7.36 10.91 17.68
N ILE A 3 7.51 10.83 18.53
CA ILE A 3 7.95 10.30 18.94
C ILE A 3 8.45 10.44 19.53
N PHE A 4 8.51 10.59 20.41
CA PHE A 4 9.10 10.43 20.86
C PHE A 4 9.76 10.50 21.40
N MET A 5 10.06 10.52 21.99
CA MET A 5 10.75 10.24 22.48
C MET A 5 11.15 10.44 23.30
N SER A 6 11.13 10.56 23.98
CA SER A 6 11.65 10.62 24.74
C SER A 6 11.65 10.38 25.66
N GLN A 7 11.26 10.16 26.22
CA GLN A 7 11.28 9.78 26.91
C GLN A 7 11.26 8.94 27.09
N LEU A 8 11.21 8.57 27.23
CA LEU A 8 11.29 7.75 27.24
C LEU A 8 11.70 6.98 27.74
N PRO A 9 11.44 6.65 28.09
CA PRO A 9 12.06 5.85 28.43
C PRO A 9 11.81 4.58 28.20
N PHE A 10 11.64 4.16 28.16
CA PHE A 10 11.51 3.32 27.77
C PHE A 10 11.39 2.50 27.15
N ASP A 11 10.86 1.94 26.89
CA ASP A 11 10.48 1.17 26.10
C ASP A 11 11.01 1.39 24.81
N ASP A 12 12.19 1.78 24.69
CA ASP A 12 12.90 1.98 23.49
C ASP A 12 13.00 0.73 22.68
N GLU A 13 13.06 -0.42 23.29
CA GLU A 13 13.17 -1.65 22.57
C GLU A 13 11.91 -1.95 21.79
N ASP A 14 10.76 -1.68 22.37
CA ASP A 14 9.52 -1.89 21.69
C ASP A 14 9.39 -0.94 20.53
N TYR A 15 9.85 0.27 20.71
CA TYR A 15 9.76 1.24 19.66
C TYR A 15 10.63 0.85 18.47
N TYR A 16 11.83 0.39 18.74
CA TYR A 16 12.72 -0.02 17.68
C TYR A 16 12.18 -1.22 16.96
N PHE A 17 11.53 -2.11 17.67
CA PHE A 17 11.00 -3.27 17.04
C PHE A 17 9.92 -2.87 16.04
N GLN A 18 9.08 -1.92 16.37
CA GLN A 18 8.06 -1.47 15.46
C GLN A 18 8.63 -0.75 14.26
N ILE A 19 9.65 0.05 14.48
CA ILE A 19 10.26 0.76 13.39
C ILE A 19 10.95 -0.17 12.45
N SER A 20 11.47 -1.27 12.95
CA SER A 20 12.21 -2.17 12.10
C SER A 20 11.30 -3.05 11.26
N GLU A 21 9.99 -2.93 11.44
CA GLU A 21 9.10 -3.71 10.64
C GLU A 21 9.32 -3.36 9.18
N GLU A 22 9.47 -4.37 8.37
CA GLU A 22 9.82 -4.17 6.99
C GLU A 22 8.66 -3.64 6.19
N LEU A 23 8.92 -2.67 5.35
CA LEU A 23 7.91 -2.14 4.46
C LEU A 23 8.14 -2.68 3.06
N GLU A 24 7.05 -2.94 2.37
CA GLU A 24 7.14 -3.37 0.99
C GLU A 24 6.71 -2.22 0.11
N PHE A 25 7.48 -1.98 -0.93
CA PHE A 25 7.17 -0.95 -1.88
C PHE A 25 6.44 -1.63 -3.03
N ILE A 26 5.24 -1.19 -3.32
CA ILE A 26 4.45 -1.80 -4.37
C ILE A 26 3.97 -0.76 -5.37
N LEU A 27 3.80 -1.22 -6.59
CA LEU A 27 3.26 -0.41 -7.67
C LEU A 27 2.00 -1.12 -8.14
N ILE A 28 0.90 -0.39 -8.20
CA ILE A 28 -0.39 -0.93 -8.61
C ILE A 28 -0.81 -0.23 -9.88
N ILE A 29 -1.03 -1.01 -10.93
CA ILE A 29 -1.48 -0.49 -12.21
C ILE A 29 -2.79 -1.15 -12.54
N TYR A 30 -3.80 -0.36 -12.89
CA TYR A 30 -5.11 -0.92 -13.11
C TYR A 30 -5.79 -0.36 -14.33
N ASP A 31 -6.72 -1.14 -14.87
CA ASP A 31 -7.50 -0.73 -16.01
C ASP A 31 -8.92 -1.17 -15.70
N ILE A 32 -9.75 -0.23 -15.29
CA ILE A 32 -11.12 -0.50 -14.90
C ILE A 32 -12.05 0.18 -15.86
N VAL A 33 -12.94 -0.60 -16.44
CA VAL A 33 -13.77 -0.14 -17.54
C VAL A 33 -14.82 0.86 -17.11
N GLU A 34 -15.54 0.58 -16.05
CA GLU A 34 -16.63 1.43 -15.65
C GLU A 34 -16.15 2.61 -14.81
N ASN A 35 -16.59 3.81 -15.18
CA ASN A 35 -16.08 5.01 -14.51
C ASN A 35 -16.36 5.05 -13.01
N LYS A 36 -17.54 4.65 -12.59
CA LYS A 36 -17.85 4.67 -11.18
C LYS A 36 -16.96 3.75 -10.38
N LYS A 37 -16.73 2.57 -10.92
CA LYS A 37 -15.85 1.63 -10.25
C LYS A 37 -14.42 2.15 -10.23
N ARG A 38 -14.00 2.77 -11.31
CA ARG A 38 -12.64 3.31 -11.40
C ARG A 38 -12.42 4.38 -10.34
N VAL A 39 -13.41 5.24 -10.15
CA VAL A 39 -13.31 6.29 -9.15
C VAL A 39 -13.25 5.70 -7.73
N LYS A 40 -14.08 4.71 -7.48
CA LYS A 40 -14.09 4.09 -6.17
C LYS A 40 -12.78 3.35 -5.90
N PHE A 41 -12.23 2.72 -6.92
CA PHE A 41 -10.99 1.99 -6.78
C PHE A 41 -9.83 2.96 -6.49
N ALA A 42 -9.80 4.10 -7.19
CA ALA A 42 -8.78 5.09 -6.93
C ALA A 42 -8.90 5.61 -5.51
N LYS A 43 -10.13 5.76 -5.02
CA LYS A 43 -10.33 6.23 -3.67
C LYS A 43 -9.83 5.20 -2.65
N LEU A 44 -10.07 3.92 -2.92
CA LEU A 44 -9.55 2.87 -2.08
C LEU A 44 -8.03 2.95 -2.02
N LEU A 45 -7.38 3.05 -3.16
CA LEU A 45 -5.93 3.06 -3.22
C LEU A 45 -5.34 4.32 -2.56
N SER A 46 -6.08 5.41 -2.58
CA SER A 46 -5.61 6.63 -1.94
C SER A 46 -5.44 6.48 -0.44
N GLY A 47 -6.12 5.52 0.15
CA GLY A 47 -5.95 5.23 1.57
C GLY A 47 -4.68 4.43 1.86
N TYR A 48 -4.01 3.94 0.82
CA TYR A 48 -2.81 3.12 0.99
C TYR A 48 -1.57 3.76 0.41
N GLY A 49 -1.71 4.60 -0.59
CA GLY A 49 -0.54 5.14 -1.25
C GLY A 49 -0.82 6.40 -2.03
N ILE A 50 0.04 6.70 -2.97
CA ILE A 50 0.02 7.94 -3.72
C ILE A 50 -0.19 7.66 -5.19
N ARG A 51 -1.06 8.43 -5.82
CA ARG A 51 -1.27 8.29 -7.25
C ARG A 51 -0.09 8.89 -7.99
N VAL A 52 0.53 8.11 -8.85
CA VAL A 52 1.69 8.58 -9.60
C VAL A 52 1.36 8.78 -11.07
N GLN A 53 0.32 8.10 -11.54
CA GLN A 53 -0.18 8.32 -12.88
C GLN A 53 -1.65 8.05 -12.86
N LYS A 54 -2.32 8.34 -13.98
CA LYS A 54 -3.75 8.25 -14.05
C LYS A 54 -4.29 6.93 -13.51
N SER A 55 -3.64 5.84 -13.83
CA SER A 55 -4.08 4.52 -13.40
C SER A 55 -2.97 3.78 -12.68
N ALA A 56 -2.17 4.49 -11.91
CA ALA A 56 -1.05 3.86 -11.20
C ALA A 56 -0.86 4.50 -9.84
N PHE A 57 -0.65 3.66 -8.84
CA PHE A 57 -0.40 4.09 -7.48
C PHE A 57 0.86 3.42 -6.94
N GLU A 58 1.57 4.14 -6.12
CA GLU A 58 2.70 3.58 -5.38
C GLU A 58 2.36 3.58 -3.91
N ALA A 59 2.77 2.57 -3.20
CA ALA A 59 2.49 2.47 -1.77
C ALA A 59 3.63 1.75 -1.07
N MET A 60 3.92 2.19 0.16
CA MET A 60 4.87 1.49 1.01
C MET A 60 4.07 0.93 2.16
N LEU A 61 3.93 -0.38 2.21
CA LEU A 61 3.03 -1.02 3.13
C LEU A 61 3.71 -2.08 3.97
N THR A 62 3.27 -2.19 5.21
CA THR A 62 3.65 -3.35 6.01
C THR A 62 2.97 -4.55 5.39
N LYS A 63 3.46 -5.72 5.72
CA LYS A 63 2.87 -6.94 5.21
C LYS A 63 1.40 -7.02 5.58
N GLN A 64 1.05 -6.57 6.76
CA GLN A 64 -0.31 -6.62 7.23
C GLN A 64 -1.23 -5.75 6.39
N ARG A 65 -0.80 -4.53 6.10
CA ARG A 65 -1.60 -3.63 5.28
C ARG A 65 -1.66 -4.11 3.84
N TYR A 66 -0.58 -4.69 3.35
CA TYR A 66 -0.57 -5.25 2.01
C TYR A 66 -1.62 -6.36 1.91
N ASN A 67 -1.63 -7.26 2.88
CA ASN A 67 -2.60 -8.35 2.85
C ASN A 67 -4.03 -7.83 2.90
N LYS A 68 -4.25 -6.78 3.68
CA LYS A 68 -5.57 -6.20 3.76
C LYS A 68 -6.00 -5.62 2.43
N LEU A 69 -5.09 -4.94 1.75
CA LEU A 69 -5.40 -4.36 0.45
C LEU A 69 -5.72 -5.45 -0.55
N ILE A 70 -4.94 -6.53 -0.57
CA ILE A 70 -5.18 -7.63 -1.49
C ILE A 70 -6.55 -8.23 -1.27
N GLU A 71 -7.00 -8.30 -0.04
CA GLU A 71 -8.32 -8.83 0.25
C GLU A 71 -9.43 -7.91 -0.23
N GLU A 72 -9.18 -6.61 -0.23
CA GLU A 72 -10.21 -5.65 -0.60
C GLU A 72 -10.37 -5.46 -2.09
N ILE A 73 -9.29 -5.59 -2.83
CA ILE A 73 -9.32 -5.33 -4.27
C ILE A 73 -10.42 -6.07 -5.02
N PRO A 74 -10.61 -7.36 -4.80
CA PRO A 74 -11.63 -8.09 -5.58
C PRO A 74 -13.04 -7.55 -5.42
N HIS A 75 -13.30 -6.82 -4.34
CA HIS A 75 -14.64 -6.30 -4.12
C HIS A 75 -14.92 -5.05 -4.93
N TYR A 76 -13.89 -4.51 -5.56
CA TYR A 76 -14.02 -3.26 -6.30
C TYR A 76 -13.96 -3.42 -7.80
N ILE A 77 -13.68 -4.61 -8.30
CA ILE A 77 -13.46 -4.79 -9.72
C ILE A 77 -14.33 -5.90 -10.28
N ASP A 78 -14.48 -5.89 -11.60
CA ASP A 78 -15.18 -6.92 -12.30
C ASP A 78 -14.13 -7.83 -12.91
N LYS A 79 -14.09 -9.08 -12.51
CA LYS A 79 -13.03 -9.98 -12.94
C LYS A 79 -13.00 -10.21 -14.43
N CYS A 80 -14.13 -10.03 -15.11
CA CYS A 80 -14.17 -10.27 -16.53
C CYS A 80 -13.70 -9.09 -17.37
N GLU A 81 -13.89 -7.88 -16.85
CA GLU A 81 -13.58 -6.69 -17.63
C GLU A 81 -12.39 -5.92 -17.16
N ASP A 82 -12.09 -6.02 -15.87
CA ASP A 82 -11.07 -5.16 -15.27
C ASP A 82 -9.78 -5.91 -15.04
N SER A 83 -8.70 -5.17 -14.98
CA SER A 83 -7.42 -5.79 -14.63
C SER A 83 -6.70 -4.94 -13.61
N VAL A 84 -6.01 -5.61 -12.71
CA VAL A 84 -5.21 -4.96 -11.69
C VAL A 84 -3.89 -5.72 -11.61
N ARG A 85 -2.79 -5.01 -11.74
CA ARG A 85 -1.48 -5.62 -11.66
C ARG A 85 -0.76 -5.03 -10.47
N ILE A 86 -0.15 -5.87 -9.68
CA ILE A 86 0.56 -5.44 -8.50
C ILE A 86 1.99 -5.93 -8.59
N TYR A 87 2.92 -5.00 -8.53
CA TYR A 87 4.33 -5.33 -8.59
C TYR A 87 4.96 -5.00 -7.24
N LYS A 88 5.65 -5.95 -6.67
CA LYS A 88 6.42 -5.71 -5.47
C LYS A 88 7.81 -5.33 -5.89
N VAL A 89 8.26 -4.19 -5.42
CA VAL A 89 9.57 -3.71 -5.74
C VAL A 89 10.38 -3.73 -4.46
N SER A 90 11.37 -4.56 -4.40
CA SER A 90 12.18 -4.64 -3.22
C SER A 90 13.35 -3.71 -3.36
N GLY A 91 13.35 -2.68 -2.58
CA GLY A 91 14.40 -1.70 -2.66
C GLY A 91 15.72 -2.21 -2.26
N ARG A 92 15.73 -3.32 -1.51
CA ARG A 92 16.97 -3.80 -1.11
C ARG A 92 17.71 -4.47 -2.15
N GLU A 93 17.04 -4.87 -3.14
CA GLU A 93 17.70 -5.52 -4.13
C GLU A 93 18.38 -4.72 -5.00
N LYS A 94 18.29 -3.78 -5.03
CA LYS A 94 18.83 -3.06 -5.90
C LYS A 94 19.97 -2.87 -5.73
N VAL A 95 20.22 -3.02 -5.39
CA VAL A 95 21.29 -2.68 -5.36
C VAL A 95 22.07 -3.08 -5.63
#